data_c4a23e188086daaf85f5191c93756ae5
#
_entry.id   c4a23e188086daaf85f5191c93756ae5
#
_cell.length_a   1.000
_cell.length_b   1.000
_cell.length_c   1.000
_cell.angle_alpha   90.00
_cell.angle_beta   90.00
_cell.angle_gamma   90.00
#
_symmetry.space_group_name_H-M   'P 1'
#
loop_
_entity.id
_entity.type
_entity.pdbx_description
1 polymer ?
#
loop_
_entity_poly.entity_id
_entity_poly.type
_entity_poly.pdbx_seq_one_letter_code
_entity_poly.pdbx_strand_id
1 'polypeptide(L)'
;MKTSRRALFVMTTVLLTLAIAQPARLSAESAAQWTVQVSRVDPGAVGLTPSFQVAIYENLLQELSKTRRFKGVLRDGDQKAANAPDLLLLKTVVEKYTAGSETRRAVTTVTGATKLTVHTQLSTPDGKIILERTVHGNVRFMGSNLRATHNLARNIAKTIKKSSLPEPPSSVVTKAMNSSSSDDVVVVEFP
;
A
#
# COMPACT_ATOMS: atom_id res chain seq x y z
N MET A 1 23.78 -74.83 -39.00
CA MET A 1 22.43 -74.36 -39.39
C MET A 1 21.96 -73.32 -38.39
N LYS A 2 21.83 -72.09 -38.76
CA LYS A 2 20.83 -71.10 -38.38
C LYS A 2 21.33 -69.70 -38.64
N THR A 3 20.69 -69.07 -39.56
CA THR A 3 20.93 -67.79 -40.17
C THR A 3 20.72 -66.64 -39.18
N SER A 4 21.74 -65.80 -39.04
CA SER A 4 21.69 -64.53 -38.34
C SER A 4 21.07 -63.47 -39.24
N ARG A 5 19.93 -62.92 -38.78
CA ARG A 5 19.33 -61.74 -39.46
C ARG A 5 19.84 -60.48 -38.72
N ARG A 6 20.69 -59.77 -39.40
CA ARG A 6 21.14 -58.42 -39.01
C ARG A 6 20.00 -57.43 -39.24
N ALA A 7 19.40 -56.97 -38.16
CA ALA A 7 18.46 -55.83 -38.19
C ALA A 7 19.28 -54.53 -38.19
N LEU A 8 19.18 -53.80 -39.30
CA LEU A 8 19.78 -52.50 -39.48
C LEU A 8 18.86 -51.45 -38.78
N PHE A 9 19.30 -50.98 -37.66
CA PHE A 9 18.62 -49.84 -36.99
C PHE A 9 19.10 -48.56 -37.61
N VAL A 10 18.25 -47.95 -38.45
CA VAL A 10 18.41 -46.59 -38.93
C VAL A 10 17.94 -45.67 -37.83
N MET A 11 18.88 -45.06 -37.15
CA MET A 11 18.64 -44.09 -36.09
C MET A 11 18.40 -42.73 -36.75
N THR A 12 17.13 -42.40 -36.98
CA THR A 12 16.71 -41.08 -37.45
C THR A 12 16.80 -40.09 -36.31
N THR A 13 17.84 -39.32 -36.28
CA THR A 13 18.04 -38.22 -35.33
C THR A 13 17.09 -37.08 -35.70
N VAL A 14 15.92 -37.02 -35.05
CA VAL A 14 15.03 -35.86 -35.11
C VAL A 14 15.60 -34.79 -34.21
N LEU A 15 16.25 -33.79 -34.78
CA LEU A 15 16.73 -32.60 -34.12
C LEU A 15 15.51 -31.72 -33.78
N LEU A 16 14.91 -31.92 -32.60
CA LEU A 16 13.82 -31.10 -32.09
C LEU A 16 14.42 -29.78 -31.59
N THR A 17 14.47 -28.76 -32.43
CA THR A 17 14.80 -27.39 -32.04
C THR A 17 13.68 -26.85 -31.17
N LEU A 18 13.85 -26.98 -29.85
CA LEU A 18 12.99 -26.36 -28.84
C LEU A 18 13.26 -24.85 -28.88
N ALA A 19 12.49 -24.11 -29.65
CA ALA A 19 12.44 -22.66 -29.58
C ALA A 19 11.92 -22.28 -28.19
N ILE A 20 12.84 -21.98 -27.28
CA ILE A 20 12.52 -21.40 -25.98
C ILE A 20 11.97 -20.00 -26.27
N ALA A 21 10.66 -19.89 -26.45
CA ALA A 21 9.97 -18.63 -26.39
C ALA A 21 10.18 -18.10 -24.96
N GLN A 22 11.17 -17.23 -24.80
CA GLN A 22 11.31 -16.46 -23.58
C GLN A 22 10.01 -15.66 -23.44
N PRO A 23 9.21 -15.86 -22.38
CA PRO A 23 8.12 -14.96 -22.13
C PRO A 23 8.77 -13.58 -21.99
N ALA A 24 8.46 -12.68 -22.93
CA ALA A 24 8.74 -11.28 -22.78
C ALA A 24 8.21 -10.94 -21.39
N ARG A 25 9.10 -10.77 -20.42
CA ARG A 25 8.76 -10.15 -19.16
C ARG A 25 8.30 -8.76 -19.57
N LEU A 26 6.98 -8.63 -19.75
CA LEU A 26 6.33 -7.36 -19.63
C LEU A 26 6.81 -6.85 -18.28
N SER A 27 7.83 -6.00 -18.29
CA SER A 27 8.12 -5.14 -17.16
C SER A 27 6.80 -4.42 -16.94
N ALA A 28 6.02 -4.92 -15.99
CA ALA A 28 4.88 -4.18 -15.49
C ALA A 28 5.51 -2.86 -15.07
N GLU A 29 5.37 -1.89 -15.94
CA GLU A 29 5.78 -0.50 -15.70
C GLU A 29 5.22 -0.20 -14.32
N SER A 30 6.13 -0.07 -13.36
CA SER A 30 5.76 0.03 -11.95
C SER A 30 4.91 1.28 -11.86
N ALA A 31 3.60 1.10 -11.90
CA ALA A 31 2.66 2.19 -11.90
C ALA A 31 3.11 3.14 -10.80
N ALA A 32 3.44 4.37 -11.19
CA ALA A 32 4.01 5.35 -10.27
C ALA A 32 3.12 5.39 -9.02
N GLN A 33 3.71 5.12 -7.89
CA GLN A 33 3.00 5.01 -6.63
C GLN A 33 3.40 6.16 -5.72
N TRP A 34 2.42 6.70 -5.03
CA TRP A 34 2.65 7.71 -4.00
C TRP A 34 3.52 7.17 -2.87
N THR A 35 4.35 8.04 -2.30
CA THR A 35 4.95 7.85 -0.98
C THR A 35 4.05 8.50 0.06
N VAL A 36 3.84 7.89 1.21
CA VAL A 36 3.04 8.48 2.29
C VAL A 36 3.89 8.72 3.53
N GLN A 37 3.81 9.93 4.07
CA GLN A 37 4.35 10.26 5.39
C GLN A 37 3.21 10.30 6.40
N VAL A 38 3.34 9.54 7.48
CA VAL A 38 2.36 9.49 8.56
C VAL A 38 2.78 10.51 9.62
N SER A 39 1.96 11.54 9.83
CA SER A 39 2.16 12.50 10.90
C SER A 39 1.85 11.89 12.26
N ARG A 40 2.42 12.45 13.32
CA ARG A 40 2.05 12.05 14.69
C ARG A 40 0.55 12.21 14.92
N VAL A 41 0.01 11.32 15.74
CA VAL A 41 -1.41 11.34 16.06
C VAL A 41 -1.72 12.55 16.92
N ASP A 42 -2.66 13.36 16.47
CA ASP A 42 -3.20 14.46 17.25
C ASP A 42 -4.30 13.92 18.20
N PRO A 43 -4.13 14.02 19.51
CA PRO A 43 -5.13 13.57 20.47
C PRO A 43 -6.42 14.41 20.44
N GLY A 44 -6.42 15.58 19.78
CA GLY A 44 -7.52 16.51 19.78
C GLY A 44 -7.87 16.99 21.19
N ALA A 45 -9.16 17.20 21.45
CA ALA A 45 -9.68 17.58 22.76
C ALA A 45 -9.93 16.39 23.71
N VAL A 46 -9.60 15.16 23.29
CA VAL A 46 -9.84 13.96 24.09
C VAL A 46 -8.61 13.58 24.89
N GLY A 47 -8.80 13.17 26.15
CA GLY A 47 -7.72 12.74 27.05
C GLY A 47 -7.12 11.38 26.65
N LEU A 48 -6.49 11.30 25.49
CA LEU A 48 -5.84 10.08 25.02
C LEU A 48 -4.43 9.96 25.60
N THR A 49 -4.13 8.84 26.24
CA THR A 49 -2.80 8.62 26.84
C THR A 49 -1.72 8.53 25.76
N PRO A 50 -0.46 8.93 26.09
CA PRO A 50 0.65 8.82 25.14
C PRO A 50 0.84 7.41 24.57
N SER A 51 0.63 6.37 25.38
CA SER A 51 0.72 4.97 24.94
C SER A 51 -0.30 4.63 23.84
N PHE A 52 -1.50 5.18 23.88
CA PHE A 52 -2.49 5.02 22.82
C PHE A 52 -2.09 5.77 21.54
N GLN A 53 -1.56 7.00 21.68
CA GLN A 53 -1.10 7.80 20.53
C GLN A 53 0.02 7.06 19.80
N VAL A 54 1.03 6.57 20.53
CA VAL A 54 2.13 5.79 19.97
C VAL A 54 1.60 4.50 19.33
N ALA A 55 0.70 3.78 19.99
CA ALA A 55 0.14 2.56 19.46
C ALA A 55 -0.68 2.77 18.18
N ILE A 56 -1.45 3.86 18.06
CA ILE A 56 -2.15 4.21 16.83
C ILE A 56 -1.12 4.49 15.72
N TYR A 57 -0.11 5.29 16.01
CA TYR A 57 0.94 5.69 15.05
C TYR A 57 1.69 4.47 14.51
N GLU A 58 2.22 3.62 15.37
CA GLU A 58 2.98 2.43 14.97
C GLU A 58 2.11 1.42 14.20
N ASN A 59 0.87 1.21 14.63
CA ASN A 59 -0.06 0.35 13.93
C ASN A 59 -0.42 0.93 12.54
N LEU A 60 -0.54 2.25 12.39
CA LEU A 60 -0.77 2.89 11.09
C LEU A 60 0.39 2.64 10.12
N LEU A 61 1.62 2.87 10.55
CA LEU A 61 2.82 2.58 9.74
C LEU A 61 2.82 1.13 9.27
N GLN A 62 2.55 0.19 10.19
CA GLN A 62 2.53 -1.24 9.88
C GLN A 62 1.40 -1.61 8.91
N GLU A 63 0.18 -1.17 9.17
CA GLU A 63 -0.97 -1.56 8.36
C GLU A 63 -0.94 -0.90 6.97
N LEU A 64 -0.45 0.34 6.85
CA LEU A 64 -0.26 1.00 5.55
C LEU A 64 0.80 0.29 4.71
N SER A 65 1.92 -0.11 5.31
CA SER A 65 2.97 -0.87 4.61
C SER A 65 2.45 -2.20 4.05
N LYS A 66 1.55 -2.87 4.79
CA LYS A 66 0.91 -4.13 4.34
C LYS A 66 -0.02 -3.92 3.13
N THR A 67 -0.53 -2.72 2.91
CA THR A 67 -1.43 -2.46 1.77
C THR A 67 -0.75 -2.57 0.42
N ARG A 68 0.56 -2.36 0.36
CA ARG A 68 1.38 -2.23 -0.87
C ARG A 68 0.83 -1.18 -1.84
N ARG A 69 0.08 -0.21 -1.32
CA ARG A 69 -0.53 0.87 -2.10
C ARG A 69 0.45 2.03 -2.33
N PHE A 70 1.47 2.12 -1.49
CA PHE A 70 2.46 3.16 -1.49
C PHE A 70 3.84 2.59 -1.83
N LYS A 71 4.65 3.36 -2.54
CA LYS A 71 6.07 3.08 -2.78
C LYS A 71 6.86 3.03 -1.48
N GLY A 72 6.50 3.90 -0.54
CA GLY A 72 7.11 4.00 0.78
C GLY A 72 6.14 4.55 1.82
N VAL A 73 6.27 4.09 3.06
CA VAL A 73 5.57 4.62 4.23
C VAL A 73 6.62 5.20 5.16
N LEU A 74 6.63 6.52 5.29
CA LEU A 74 7.61 7.29 6.03
C LEU A 74 7.05 7.71 7.39
N ARG A 75 7.96 7.84 8.34
CA ARG A 75 7.65 8.40 9.67
C ARG A 75 7.58 9.92 9.62
N ASP A 76 6.95 10.50 10.62
CA ASP A 76 7.00 11.94 10.86
C ASP A 76 8.46 12.40 11.05
N GLY A 77 8.85 13.45 10.33
CA GLY A 77 10.22 13.96 10.36
C GLY A 77 11.26 13.11 9.60
N ASP A 78 10.88 12.11 8.82
CA ASP A 78 11.83 11.38 7.97
C ASP A 78 12.39 12.29 6.87
N GLN A 79 13.71 12.43 6.81
CA GLN A 79 14.40 13.28 5.84
C GLN A 79 14.12 12.86 4.38
N LYS A 80 13.80 11.60 4.14
CA LYS A 80 13.43 11.10 2.82
C LYS A 80 12.15 11.75 2.27
N ALA A 81 11.30 12.28 3.15
CA ALA A 81 10.07 12.96 2.76
C ALA A 81 10.37 14.25 1.97
N ALA A 82 11.43 14.99 2.32
CA ALA A 82 11.82 16.23 1.65
C ALA A 82 12.18 16.03 0.16
N ASN A 83 12.67 14.84 -0.18
CA ASN A 83 13.11 14.49 -1.54
C ASN A 83 12.12 13.55 -2.28
N ALA A 84 10.97 13.26 -1.69
CA ALA A 84 9.97 12.39 -2.32
C ALA A 84 9.13 13.20 -3.32
N PRO A 85 9.22 12.94 -4.64
CA PRO A 85 8.52 13.72 -5.65
C PRO A 85 7.00 13.59 -5.55
N ASP A 86 6.53 12.43 -5.10
CA ASP A 86 5.11 12.09 -5.01
C ASP A 86 4.77 11.80 -3.54
N LEU A 87 4.75 12.84 -2.72
CA LEU A 87 4.49 12.71 -1.29
C LEU A 87 3.02 12.98 -0.97
N LEU A 88 2.46 12.16 -0.10
CA LEU A 88 1.19 12.40 0.59
C LEU A 88 1.43 12.48 2.09
N LEU A 89 0.71 13.36 2.75
CA LEU A 89 0.72 13.53 4.20
C LEU A 89 -0.56 12.92 4.78
N LEU A 90 -0.40 11.97 5.68
CA LEU A 90 -1.51 11.36 6.42
C LEU A 90 -1.59 11.98 7.82
N LYS A 91 -2.61 12.80 8.05
CA LYS A 91 -2.95 13.36 9.36
C LYS A 91 -4.06 12.56 10.01
N THR A 92 -3.98 12.40 11.32
CA THR A 92 -4.92 11.62 12.12
C THR A 92 -5.24 12.39 13.40
N VAL A 93 -6.49 12.80 13.55
CA VAL A 93 -7.00 13.54 14.74
C VAL A 93 -8.02 12.67 15.47
N VAL A 94 -7.85 12.51 16.77
CA VAL A 94 -8.78 11.72 17.59
C VAL A 94 -9.97 12.58 17.98
N GLU A 95 -11.17 12.22 17.52
CA GLU A 95 -12.41 12.95 17.81
C GLU A 95 -13.10 12.44 19.07
N LYS A 96 -13.10 11.12 19.27
CA LYS A 96 -13.76 10.49 20.42
C LYS A 96 -12.96 9.29 20.91
N TYR A 97 -12.87 9.19 22.22
CA TYR A 97 -12.32 8.03 22.90
C TYR A 97 -13.24 7.62 24.06
N THR A 98 -13.59 6.35 24.10
CA THR A 98 -14.29 5.74 25.22
C THR A 98 -13.43 4.62 25.75
N ALA A 99 -12.91 4.81 26.95
CA ALA A 99 -12.16 3.77 27.65
C ALA A 99 -13.09 2.60 27.96
N GLY A 100 -12.70 1.40 27.57
CA GLY A 100 -13.39 0.18 27.91
C GLY A 100 -12.84 -0.42 29.20
N SER A 101 -13.59 -1.36 29.78
CA SER A 101 -13.18 -2.16 30.93
C SER A 101 -12.82 -3.57 30.46
N GLU A 102 -11.59 -3.97 30.66
CA GLU A 102 -11.12 -5.33 30.31
C GLU A 102 -11.82 -6.38 31.16
N THR A 103 -12.02 -6.09 32.46
CA THR A 103 -12.75 -6.98 33.38
C THR A 103 -14.19 -7.18 32.94
N ARG A 104 -14.89 -6.11 32.55
CA ARG A 104 -16.28 -6.22 32.07
C ARG A 104 -16.35 -7.04 30.77
N ARG A 105 -15.38 -6.87 29.86
CA ARG A 105 -15.34 -7.66 28.62
C ARG A 105 -15.06 -9.14 28.87
N ALA A 106 -14.33 -9.47 29.91
CA ALA A 106 -14.08 -10.87 30.28
C ALA A 106 -15.34 -11.58 30.78
N VAL A 107 -16.26 -10.84 31.39
CA VAL A 107 -17.49 -11.39 32.00
C VAL A 107 -18.70 -11.26 31.10
N THR A 108 -18.77 -10.17 30.30
CA THR A 108 -19.92 -9.91 29.42
C THR A 108 -19.48 -9.51 28.04
N THR A 109 -20.18 -10.00 27.01
CA THR A 109 -19.90 -9.64 25.61
C THR A 109 -20.51 -8.30 25.18
N VAL A 110 -21.34 -7.69 26.02
CA VAL A 110 -22.17 -6.52 25.65
C VAL A 110 -21.60 -5.21 26.20
N THR A 111 -20.91 -5.25 27.35
CA THR A 111 -20.41 -4.05 28.02
C THR A 111 -18.88 -4.02 28.09
N GLY A 112 -18.31 -2.83 28.29
CA GLY A 112 -16.87 -2.65 28.48
C GLY A 112 -16.08 -2.46 27.16
N ALA A 113 -16.75 -2.17 26.03
CA ALA A 113 -16.08 -1.92 24.76
C ALA A 113 -15.20 -0.65 24.81
N THR A 114 -13.97 -0.76 24.29
CA THR A 114 -13.14 0.41 23.98
C THR A 114 -13.52 0.89 22.58
N LYS A 115 -13.76 2.17 22.42
CA LYS A 115 -14.12 2.80 21.14
C LYS A 115 -13.21 3.99 20.86
N LEU A 116 -12.73 4.07 19.64
CA LEU A 116 -11.97 5.18 19.07
C LEU A 116 -12.69 5.68 17.82
N THR A 117 -12.84 6.99 17.70
CA THR A 117 -13.29 7.65 16.47
C THR A 117 -12.23 8.64 16.08
N VAL A 118 -11.79 8.57 14.85
CA VAL A 118 -10.65 9.32 14.35
C VAL A 118 -11.00 9.94 13.00
N HIS A 119 -10.72 11.22 12.88
CA HIS A 119 -10.73 11.92 11.62
C HIS A 119 -9.38 11.71 10.91
N THR A 120 -9.42 11.26 9.69
CA THR A 120 -8.22 10.93 8.90
C THR A 120 -8.25 11.72 7.60
N GLN A 121 -7.17 12.46 7.33
CA GLN A 121 -7.00 13.28 6.14
C GLN A 121 -5.71 12.88 5.43
N LEU A 122 -5.82 12.62 4.14
CA LEU A 122 -4.69 12.39 3.24
C LEU A 122 -4.61 13.57 2.27
N SER A 123 -3.50 14.29 2.29
CA SER A 123 -3.30 15.49 1.47
C SER A 123 -1.92 15.50 0.83
N THR A 124 -1.76 16.29 -0.24
CA THR A 124 -0.45 16.62 -0.79
C THR A 124 0.24 17.68 0.08
N PRO A 125 1.57 17.91 -0.07
CA PRO A 125 2.29 18.91 0.69
C PRO A 125 1.80 20.34 0.48
N ASP A 126 1.25 20.66 -0.69
CA ASP A 126 0.61 21.93 -1.02
C ASP A 126 -0.78 22.13 -0.40
N GLY A 127 -1.24 21.14 0.38
CA GLY A 127 -2.49 21.21 1.14
C GLY A 127 -3.73 20.70 0.40
N LYS A 128 -3.62 20.20 -0.83
CA LYS A 128 -4.75 19.60 -1.55
C LYS A 128 -5.18 18.30 -0.88
N ILE A 129 -6.43 18.27 -0.43
CA ILE A 129 -7.02 17.07 0.20
C ILE A 129 -7.37 16.06 -0.88
N ILE A 130 -6.83 14.85 -0.75
CA ILE A 130 -7.08 13.70 -1.63
C ILE A 130 -8.15 12.79 -1.05
N LEU A 131 -8.12 12.59 0.26
CA LEU A 131 -9.07 11.73 0.97
C LEU A 131 -9.28 12.25 2.37
N GLU A 132 -10.54 12.30 2.78
CA GLU A 132 -10.94 12.69 4.14
C GLU A 132 -12.04 11.76 4.62
N ARG A 133 -11.88 11.16 5.81
CA ARG A 133 -12.83 10.18 6.37
C ARG A 133 -12.75 10.14 7.88
N THR A 134 -13.89 9.93 8.50
CA THR A 134 -13.97 9.52 9.91
C THR A 134 -13.99 8.00 9.97
N VAL A 135 -13.08 7.43 10.75
CA VAL A 135 -12.86 5.99 10.88
C VAL A 135 -12.99 5.57 12.35
N HIS A 136 -13.53 4.38 12.55
CA HIS A 136 -13.75 3.83 13.89
C HIS A 136 -12.87 2.62 14.15
N GLY A 137 -12.31 2.56 15.37
CA GLY A 137 -11.66 1.39 15.94
C GLY A 137 -12.36 0.97 17.23
N ASN A 138 -12.63 -0.31 17.38
CA ASN A 138 -13.27 -0.81 18.58
C ASN A 138 -12.72 -2.17 19.02
N VAL A 139 -12.85 -2.45 20.33
CA VAL A 139 -12.69 -3.79 20.91
C VAL A 139 -13.94 -4.09 21.72
N ARG A 140 -14.69 -5.11 21.33
CA ARG A 140 -15.93 -5.54 21.98
C ARG A 140 -15.76 -6.79 22.82
N PHE A 141 -14.84 -7.68 22.40
CA PHE A 141 -14.60 -8.98 23.05
C PHE A 141 -13.29 -8.97 23.83
N MET A 142 -12.87 -10.12 24.34
CA MET A 142 -11.64 -10.27 25.10
C MET A 142 -10.42 -9.64 24.40
N GLY A 143 -9.53 -9.06 25.18
CA GLY A 143 -8.30 -8.44 24.73
C GLY A 143 -8.02 -7.08 25.35
N SER A 144 -6.78 -6.64 25.22
CA SER A 144 -6.32 -5.34 25.71
C SER A 144 -7.06 -4.18 25.04
N ASN A 145 -7.22 -3.08 25.76
CA ASN A 145 -7.75 -1.82 25.21
C ASN A 145 -6.95 -1.34 24.01
N LEU A 146 -5.64 -1.57 23.97
CA LEU A 146 -4.76 -1.22 22.85
C LEU A 146 -5.11 -1.96 21.55
N ARG A 147 -5.85 -3.07 21.60
CA ARG A 147 -6.34 -3.73 20.39
C ARG A 147 -7.27 -2.85 19.56
N ALA A 148 -7.91 -1.85 20.18
CA ALA A 148 -8.71 -0.86 19.45
C ALA A 148 -7.88 -0.03 18.49
N THR A 149 -6.61 0.27 18.82
CA THR A 149 -5.69 1.03 17.97
C THR A 149 -5.30 0.24 16.73
N HIS A 150 -5.06 -1.08 16.88
CA HIS A 150 -4.80 -1.95 15.75
C HIS A 150 -6.00 -2.07 14.80
N ASN A 151 -7.21 -2.25 15.37
CA ASN A 151 -8.44 -2.30 14.57
C ASN A 151 -8.69 -0.97 13.84
N LEU A 152 -8.42 0.17 14.49
CA LEU A 152 -8.49 1.48 13.88
C LEU A 152 -7.53 1.61 12.70
N ALA A 153 -6.25 1.33 12.90
CA ALA A 153 -5.22 1.40 11.87
C ALA A 153 -5.55 0.52 10.66
N ARG A 154 -6.02 -0.71 10.91
CA ARG A 154 -6.47 -1.63 9.87
C ARG A 154 -7.65 -1.07 9.09
N ASN A 155 -8.61 -0.43 9.75
CA ASN A 155 -9.77 0.17 9.09
C ASN A 155 -9.35 1.38 8.25
N ILE A 156 -8.45 2.24 8.74
CA ILE A 156 -7.87 3.36 7.97
C ILE A 156 -7.15 2.83 6.73
N ALA A 157 -6.24 1.88 6.90
CA ALA A 157 -5.50 1.28 5.80
C ALA A 157 -6.43 0.65 4.76
N LYS A 158 -7.49 -0.04 5.20
CA LYS A 158 -8.52 -0.62 4.32
C LYS A 158 -9.31 0.45 3.57
N THR A 159 -9.64 1.56 4.21
CA THR A 159 -10.34 2.69 3.59
C THR A 159 -9.48 3.31 2.50
N ILE A 160 -8.20 3.58 2.78
CA ILE A 160 -7.23 4.11 1.79
C ILE A 160 -7.02 3.10 0.65
N LYS A 161 -6.90 1.81 0.96
CA LYS A 161 -6.74 0.77 -0.08
C LYS A 161 -7.91 0.73 -1.06
N LYS A 162 -9.12 0.99 -0.60
CA LYS A 162 -10.35 0.97 -1.40
C LYS A 162 -10.63 2.28 -2.13
N SER A 163 -9.98 3.38 -1.74
CA SER A 163 -10.18 4.67 -2.38
C SER A 163 -9.44 4.73 -3.73
N SER A 164 -10.00 5.49 -4.66
CA SER A 164 -9.33 5.86 -5.91
C SER A 164 -8.41 7.05 -5.61
N LEU A 165 -7.10 6.77 -5.49
CA LEU A 165 -6.11 7.84 -5.42
C LEU A 165 -5.82 8.32 -6.84
N PRO A 166 -5.63 9.63 -7.06
CA PRO A 166 -5.20 10.16 -8.35
C PRO A 166 -3.81 9.62 -8.71
N GLU A 167 -3.46 9.68 -9.98
CA GLU A 167 -2.10 9.36 -10.41
C GLU A 167 -1.09 10.37 -9.85
N PRO A 168 0.10 9.91 -9.44
CA PRO A 168 1.17 10.81 -9.01
C PRO A 168 1.65 11.71 -10.16
N PRO A 169 2.04 12.96 -9.90
CA PRO A 169 2.54 13.88 -10.92
C PRO A 169 3.72 13.36 -11.74
N SER A 170 4.62 12.59 -11.11
CA SER A 170 5.78 12.01 -11.80
C SER A 170 5.40 11.03 -12.90
N SER A 171 4.27 10.31 -12.78
CA SER A 171 3.80 9.40 -13.81
C SER A 171 3.30 10.11 -15.07
N VAL A 172 2.68 11.27 -14.87
CA VAL A 172 2.15 12.07 -15.97
C VAL A 172 3.28 12.61 -16.85
N VAL A 173 4.36 13.09 -16.21
CA VAL A 173 5.55 13.60 -16.92
C VAL A 173 6.22 12.48 -17.74
N THR A 174 6.41 11.31 -17.16
CA THR A 174 7.03 10.17 -17.87
C THR A 174 6.18 9.72 -19.05
N LYS A 175 4.86 9.68 -18.90
CA LYS A 175 3.94 9.32 -19.98
C LYS A 175 3.95 10.34 -21.13
N ALA A 176 4.01 11.64 -20.83
CA ALA A 176 4.12 12.68 -21.84
C ALA A 176 5.44 12.62 -22.62
N MET A 177 6.55 12.35 -21.95
CA MET A 177 7.88 12.21 -22.60
C MET A 177 7.94 11.00 -23.53
N ASN A 178 7.35 9.88 -23.13
CA ASN A 178 7.33 8.68 -23.96
C ASN A 178 6.38 8.79 -25.18
N SER A 179 5.32 9.59 -25.09
CA SER A 179 4.40 9.81 -26.20
C SER A 179 4.97 10.78 -27.25
N SER A 180 5.85 11.71 -26.87
CA SER A 180 6.49 12.65 -27.81
C SER A 180 7.69 12.04 -28.57
N SER A 181 8.22 10.91 -28.10
CA SER A 181 9.36 10.22 -28.77
C SER A 181 8.95 9.27 -29.88
N SER A 182 7.66 9.06 -30.12
CA SER A 182 7.16 8.09 -31.12
C SER A 182 6.83 8.70 -32.49
N ASP A 183 6.84 10.02 -32.64
CA ASP A 183 6.29 10.68 -33.84
C ASP A 183 7.32 11.36 -34.75
N ASP A 184 8.65 11.24 -34.51
CA ASP A 184 9.65 11.89 -35.35
C ASP A 184 10.66 10.90 -35.95
N VAL A 185 10.18 10.00 -36.81
CA VAL A 185 11.03 9.43 -37.90
C VAL A 185 10.54 9.96 -39.22
N VAL A 186 10.86 11.21 -39.52
CA VAL A 186 10.79 11.73 -40.88
C VAL A 186 11.98 11.16 -41.63
N VAL A 187 11.73 10.17 -42.47
CA VAL A 187 12.68 9.70 -43.47
C VAL A 187 12.77 10.79 -44.53
N VAL A 188 13.82 11.60 -44.44
CA VAL A 188 14.18 12.53 -45.54
C VAL A 188 14.96 11.73 -46.57
N GLU A 189 14.25 11.34 -47.62
CA GLU A 189 14.85 10.78 -48.82
C GLU A 189 15.40 11.96 -49.65
N PHE A 190 16.70 12.01 -49.85
CA PHE A 190 17.36 12.97 -50.76
C PHE A 190 17.47 12.38 -52.15
N PRO A 191 17.25 13.20 -53.21
CA PRO A 191 17.36 12.78 -54.58
C PRO A 191 18.81 12.53 -55.09
#